data_4775f9bcdd6aaa5d937b2d682b0771c2
#
_entry.id   4775f9bcdd6aaa5d937b2d682b0771c2
#
_cell.length_a   1.000
_cell.length_b   1.000
_cell.length_c   1.000
_cell.angle_alpha   90.00
_cell.angle_beta   90.00
_cell.angle_gamma   90.00
#
_symmetry.space_group_name_H-M   'P 1'
#
loop_
_entity.id
_entity.type
_entity.pdbx_description
1 polymer ?
#
loop_
_entity_poly.entity_id
_entity_poly.type
_entity_poly.pdbx_seq_one_letter_code
_entity_poly.pdbx_strand_id
1 'polypeptide(L)'
;MDEQTLNRRQILGGMAAVGAAGVLGTGAREALAADAPPSGSAPASTPDVGASQPPQITDVKGKVAYITGGSSGIGLGIARVFHEAGMKVVIGYLGDKHIVEALTHFPKDDPRVHAIRHDVMDRDAWERTADEIEKKFGGVHVLVNNAGVGLQAPASTGTLKDWEWGLGVNLWGPIYGVHTFVPRMLASKQGAHIVTTTSTSGILPGSGAGIYTVAKIAAVGLMEELRHELRNTNIGTSAFIPGLTTTNIGQSESYRPESLKNDGPPAGAPGAPPRPAPGAGGPRPPRRPPIEGASPIAARPQDPYVVARLVLDGILNNDLYIVAQPEYRVGVEARCNALLESMVSYKPLPAEIYRGNLYRTPIYQQEIAHRRATQKRDIAGT
;
A
#
# COMPACT_ATOMS: atom_id res chain seq x y z
N MET A 1 45.32 9.74 15.12
CA MET A 1 44.62 8.47 14.85
C MET A 1 43.76 8.71 13.65
N ASP A 2 44.19 8.14 12.52
CA ASP A 2 43.69 8.47 11.18
C ASP A 2 42.32 7.93 10.88
N GLU A 3 41.39 8.83 10.52
CA GLU A 3 40.14 8.48 9.84
C GLU A 3 40.46 8.10 8.38
N GLN A 4 40.38 6.82 8.06
CA GLN A 4 40.43 6.36 6.68
C GLN A 4 39.08 6.54 6.02
N THR A 5 38.90 7.60 5.28
CA THR A 5 37.80 7.81 4.32
C THR A 5 37.97 6.81 3.15
N LEU A 6 37.13 5.78 3.12
CA LEU A 6 37.06 4.84 2.00
C LEU A 6 36.50 5.54 0.75
N ASN A 7 37.33 5.60 -0.30
CA ASN A 7 37.04 6.24 -1.57
C ASN A 7 36.11 5.38 -2.42
N ARG A 8 35.08 5.98 -3.05
CA ARG A 8 34.06 5.35 -3.91
C ARG A 8 34.59 4.41 -5.00
N ARG A 9 35.86 4.54 -5.39
CA ARG A 9 36.51 3.65 -6.38
C ARG A 9 36.87 2.27 -5.84
N GLN A 10 36.95 2.08 -4.52
CA GLN A 10 37.29 0.78 -3.93
C GLN A 10 36.06 -0.13 -3.74
N ILE A 11 34.86 0.42 -3.76
CA ILE A 11 33.61 -0.35 -3.64
C ILE A 11 33.21 -1.00 -4.99
N LEU A 12 33.63 -0.42 -6.11
CA LEU A 12 33.32 -0.95 -7.46
C LEU A 12 34.37 -1.95 -7.99
N GLY A 13 35.51 -2.12 -7.31
CA GLY A 13 36.58 -3.04 -7.72
C GLY A 13 36.43 -4.49 -7.25
N GLY A 14 35.47 -4.79 -6.38
CA GLY A 14 35.30 -6.10 -5.76
C GLY A 14 34.36 -7.08 -6.49
N MET A 15 33.69 -6.68 -7.57
CA MET A 15 32.73 -7.52 -8.29
C MET A 15 33.14 -7.96 -9.70
N ALA A 16 34.38 -7.75 -10.12
CA ALA A 16 34.85 -8.08 -11.45
C ALA A 16 36.02 -9.09 -11.45
N ALA A 17 35.82 -10.25 -10.87
CA ALA A 17 36.76 -11.36 -11.03
C ALA A 17 36.11 -12.74 -10.84
N VAL A 18 35.14 -13.11 -11.69
CA VAL A 18 34.86 -14.51 -12.00
C VAL A 18 34.45 -14.60 -13.47
N GLY A 19 35.38 -15.08 -14.31
CA GLY A 19 35.08 -15.90 -15.47
C GLY A 19 34.83 -15.22 -16.80
N ALA A 20 35.86 -14.74 -17.47
CA ALA A 20 35.86 -14.62 -18.92
C ALA A 20 36.94 -15.57 -19.52
N ALA A 21 36.54 -16.73 -19.93
CA ALA A 21 37.30 -17.54 -20.92
C ALA A 21 36.33 -18.52 -21.60
N GLY A 22 36.09 -18.35 -22.90
CA GLY A 22 35.32 -19.31 -23.68
C GLY A 22 34.76 -18.75 -24.98
N VAL A 23 35.65 -18.61 -25.98
CA VAL A 23 35.46 -18.82 -27.42
C VAL A 23 34.05 -18.62 -28.02
N LEU A 24 33.90 -17.55 -28.78
CA LEU A 24 32.79 -17.29 -29.71
C LEU A 24 32.92 -18.20 -30.94
N GLY A 25 32.11 -19.27 -31.02
CA GLY A 25 31.84 -20.04 -32.22
C GLY A 25 30.62 -19.51 -32.96
N THR A 26 30.77 -19.27 -34.28
CA THR A 26 29.77 -18.72 -35.23
C THR A 26 28.67 -19.74 -35.59
N GLY A 27 28.10 -20.46 -34.62
CA GLY A 27 27.07 -21.46 -34.86
C GLY A 27 25.76 -21.30 -34.08
N ALA A 28 25.60 -20.24 -33.30
CA ALA A 28 24.53 -20.14 -32.32
C ALA A 28 23.26 -19.38 -32.80
N ARG A 29 23.09 -19.15 -34.10
CA ARG A 29 21.90 -18.40 -34.61
C ARG A 29 20.76 -19.26 -35.16
N GLU A 30 20.97 -20.56 -35.37
CA GLU A 30 19.93 -21.46 -35.92
C GLU A 30 19.23 -22.38 -34.92
N ALA A 31 19.61 -22.35 -33.63
CA ALA A 31 18.99 -23.21 -32.60
C ALA A 31 17.89 -22.56 -31.78
N LEU A 32 17.44 -21.35 -32.12
CA LEU A 32 16.40 -20.61 -31.36
C LEU A 32 15.00 -20.68 -31.95
N ALA A 33 14.78 -21.54 -32.96
CA ALA A 33 13.46 -21.74 -33.56
C ALA A 33 13.01 -23.20 -33.44
N ALA A 34 12.99 -23.75 -32.24
CA ALA A 34 12.39 -25.06 -32.04
C ALA A 34 11.63 -25.08 -30.69
N ASP A 35 10.35 -25.32 -30.85
CA ASP A 35 9.40 -25.81 -29.85
C ASP A 35 8.93 -24.83 -28.76
N ALA A 36 7.83 -24.13 -29.11
CA ALA A 36 6.88 -23.71 -28.09
C ALA A 36 6.45 -24.95 -27.29
N PRO A 37 6.44 -24.93 -25.95
CA PRO A 37 5.99 -26.08 -25.18
C PRO A 37 4.54 -26.36 -25.51
N PRO A 38 4.11 -27.65 -25.62
CA PRO A 38 2.75 -27.99 -25.90
C PRO A 38 1.85 -27.39 -24.83
N SER A 39 0.85 -26.65 -25.27
CA SER A 39 -0.23 -26.15 -24.42
C SER A 39 -0.98 -27.37 -23.84
N GLY A 40 -0.67 -27.77 -22.61
CA GLY A 40 -1.40 -28.89 -22.02
C GLY A 40 -0.72 -29.70 -20.92
N SER A 41 0.43 -29.32 -20.38
CA SER A 41 0.86 -29.92 -19.12
C SER A 41 0.08 -29.27 -17.98
N ALA A 42 -0.77 -30.04 -17.32
CA ALA A 42 -1.34 -29.64 -16.03
C ALA A 42 -0.21 -29.15 -15.12
N PRO A 43 -0.38 -28.01 -14.43
CA PRO A 43 0.67 -27.51 -13.54
C PRO A 43 1.02 -28.63 -12.57
N ALA A 44 2.32 -28.95 -12.47
CA ALA A 44 2.84 -29.82 -11.44
C ALA A 44 2.15 -29.41 -10.12
N SER A 45 1.63 -30.39 -9.38
CA SER A 45 0.87 -30.19 -8.15
C SER A 45 1.47 -29.05 -7.36
N THR A 46 0.72 -27.98 -7.18
CA THR A 46 1.17 -26.83 -6.37
C THR A 46 1.59 -27.39 -5.02
N PRO A 47 2.84 -27.17 -4.58
CA PRO A 47 3.25 -27.64 -3.27
C PRO A 47 2.28 -27.11 -2.23
N ASP A 48 1.97 -27.93 -1.25
CA ASP A 48 1.18 -27.47 -0.10
C ASP A 48 1.94 -26.30 0.55
N VAL A 49 1.38 -25.11 0.38
CA VAL A 49 1.95 -23.88 0.96
C VAL A 49 1.43 -23.61 2.36
N GLY A 50 0.63 -24.54 2.91
CA GLY A 50 -0.07 -24.41 4.18
C GLY A 50 -1.29 -23.48 4.08
N ALA A 51 -2.10 -23.50 5.14
CA ALA A 51 -3.26 -22.62 5.25
C ALA A 51 -2.82 -21.15 5.43
N SER A 52 -3.70 -20.23 5.01
CA SER A 52 -3.56 -18.81 5.36
C SER A 52 -3.62 -18.64 6.89
N GLN A 53 -2.97 -17.58 7.38
CA GLN A 53 -3.09 -17.21 8.80
C GLN A 53 -4.57 -16.96 9.13
N PRO A 54 -5.12 -17.61 10.17
CA PRO A 54 -6.50 -17.37 10.58
C PRO A 54 -6.69 -15.93 11.06
N PRO A 55 -7.92 -15.42 11.11
CA PRO A 55 -8.21 -14.12 11.72
C PRO A 55 -7.71 -14.06 13.16
N GLN A 56 -6.97 -13.03 13.51
CA GLN A 56 -6.48 -12.81 14.86
C GLN A 56 -7.50 -12.06 15.72
N ILE A 57 -8.47 -11.40 15.07
CA ILE A 57 -9.61 -10.72 15.69
C ILE A 57 -10.87 -11.26 15.04
N THR A 58 -11.71 -11.96 15.80
CA THR A 58 -13.01 -12.48 15.34
C THR A 58 -14.20 -11.70 15.93
N ASP A 59 -13.93 -10.90 16.98
CA ASP A 59 -14.87 -9.95 17.58
C ASP A 59 -14.11 -8.67 17.92
N VAL A 60 -14.63 -7.56 17.42
CA VAL A 60 -14.03 -6.22 17.63
C VAL A 60 -14.61 -5.49 18.83
N LYS A 61 -15.68 -5.98 19.45
CA LYS A 61 -16.33 -5.29 20.58
C LYS A 61 -15.37 -5.06 21.73
N GLY A 62 -15.27 -3.81 22.19
CA GLY A 62 -14.36 -3.40 23.26
C GLY A 62 -12.89 -3.28 22.84
N LYS A 63 -12.51 -3.71 21.64
CA LYS A 63 -11.15 -3.55 21.12
C LYS A 63 -10.86 -2.07 20.84
N VAL A 64 -9.58 -1.71 20.86
CA VAL A 64 -9.11 -0.35 20.63
C VAL A 64 -8.56 -0.23 19.22
N ALA A 65 -9.07 0.72 18.43
CA ALA A 65 -8.54 1.08 17.14
C ALA A 65 -7.89 2.47 17.18
N TYR A 66 -6.69 2.58 16.62
CA TYR A 66 -6.05 3.86 16.34
C TYR A 66 -6.04 4.12 14.84
N ILE A 67 -6.63 5.25 14.41
CA ILE A 67 -6.81 5.60 13.00
C ILE A 67 -6.12 6.92 12.73
N THR A 68 -5.01 6.91 11.98
CA THR A 68 -4.34 8.14 11.54
C THR A 68 -5.16 8.82 10.45
N GLY A 69 -5.23 10.15 10.47
CA GLY A 69 -6.10 10.89 9.54
C GLY A 69 -7.59 10.55 9.71
N GLY A 70 -7.99 10.18 10.94
CA GLY A 70 -9.34 9.74 11.27
C GLY A 70 -10.38 10.86 11.32
N SER A 71 -10.00 12.13 11.13
CA SER A 71 -10.90 13.28 11.23
C SER A 71 -11.64 13.63 9.94
N SER A 72 -11.39 12.93 8.83
CA SER A 72 -12.11 13.19 7.57
C SER A 72 -12.06 11.99 6.60
N GLY A 73 -12.88 12.04 5.56
CA GLY A 73 -12.87 11.09 4.46
C GLY A 73 -12.93 9.63 4.92
N ILE A 74 -12.07 8.79 4.33
CA ILE A 74 -12.01 7.33 4.62
C ILE A 74 -11.73 7.08 6.10
N GLY A 75 -10.78 7.82 6.71
CA GLY A 75 -10.43 7.63 8.12
C GLY A 75 -11.62 7.88 9.07
N LEU A 76 -12.41 8.91 8.81
CA LEU A 76 -13.64 9.17 9.57
C LEU A 76 -14.69 8.09 9.32
N GLY A 77 -14.83 7.63 8.07
CA GLY A 77 -15.71 6.50 7.75
C GLY A 77 -15.34 5.27 8.57
N ILE A 78 -14.04 4.92 8.64
CA ILE A 78 -13.52 3.80 9.43
C ILE A 78 -13.79 4.00 10.92
N ALA A 79 -13.52 5.20 11.46
CA ALA A 79 -13.75 5.51 12.87
C ALA A 79 -15.24 5.33 13.25
N ARG A 80 -16.16 5.76 12.40
CA ARG A 80 -17.60 5.58 12.62
C ARG A 80 -18.02 4.12 12.59
N VAL A 81 -17.65 3.38 11.54
CA VAL A 81 -17.96 1.95 11.41
C VAL A 81 -17.42 1.14 12.59
N PHE A 82 -16.19 1.41 13.01
CA PHE A 82 -15.56 0.73 14.14
C PHE A 82 -16.25 1.06 15.46
N HIS A 83 -16.62 2.33 15.67
CA HIS A 83 -17.37 2.75 16.85
C HIS A 83 -18.74 2.08 16.92
N GLU A 84 -19.46 2.00 15.80
CA GLU A 84 -20.77 1.33 15.68
C GLU A 84 -20.66 -0.19 15.95
N ALA A 85 -19.52 -0.81 15.53
CA ALA A 85 -19.20 -2.19 15.87
C ALA A 85 -18.78 -2.41 17.34
N GLY A 86 -18.83 -1.37 18.16
CA GLY A 86 -18.55 -1.45 19.61
C GLY A 86 -17.10 -1.27 19.99
N MET A 87 -16.23 -0.84 19.09
CA MET A 87 -14.83 -0.53 19.39
C MET A 87 -14.68 0.78 20.17
N LYS A 88 -13.55 0.90 20.87
CA LYS A 88 -12.99 2.19 21.29
C LYS A 88 -12.16 2.74 20.15
N VAL A 89 -12.41 3.99 19.73
CA VAL A 89 -11.74 4.60 18.59
C VAL A 89 -10.87 5.78 19.00
N VAL A 90 -9.64 5.78 18.58
CA VAL A 90 -8.71 6.89 18.73
C VAL A 90 -8.51 7.53 17.36
N ILE A 91 -8.88 8.79 17.25
CA ILE A 91 -8.85 9.58 16.02
C ILE A 91 -7.58 10.41 16.00
N GLY A 92 -6.57 9.96 15.20
CA GLY A 92 -5.40 10.78 14.90
C GLY A 92 -5.77 11.88 13.90
N TYR A 93 -5.45 13.14 14.21
CA TYR A 93 -5.77 14.27 13.34
C TYR A 93 -4.62 15.28 13.28
N LEU A 94 -4.59 16.10 12.23
CA LEU A 94 -3.61 17.20 12.10
C LEU A 94 -4.30 18.57 12.15
N GLY A 95 -5.42 18.73 11.46
CA GLY A 95 -6.14 20.01 11.34
C GLY A 95 -7.32 20.13 12.31
N ASP A 96 -7.35 21.20 13.11
CA ASP A 96 -8.35 21.42 14.17
C ASP A 96 -9.79 21.57 13.62
N LYS A 97 -9.94 22.13 12.42
CA LYS A 97 -11.25 22.31 11.80
C LYS A 97 -11.95 20.96 11.58
N HIS A 98 -11.24 19.98 11.07
CA HIS A 98 -11.83 18.69 10.72
C HIS A 98 -12.16 17.84 11.95
N ILE A 99 -11.39 17.95 13.04
CA ILE A 99 -11.70 17.17 14.23
C ILE A 99 -12.98 17.63 14.92
N VAL A 100 -13.23 18.94 14.95
CA VAL A 100 -14.48 19.47 15.52
C VAL A 100 -15.71 18.94 14.78
N GLU A 101 -15.66 18.92 13.45
CA GLU A 101 -16.71 18.34 12.62
C GLU A 101 -16.83 16.82 12.82
N ALA A 102 -15.69 16.12 12.81
CA ALA A 102 -15.67 14.67 12.98
C ALA A 102 -16.33 14.21 14.27
N LEU A 103 -16.07 14.90 15.38
CA LEU A 103 -16.63 14.54 16.68
C LEU A 103 -18.15 14.66 16.75
N THR A 104 -18.79 15.45 15.88
CA THR A 104 -20.26 15.54 15.81
C THR A 104 -20.93 14.25 15.32
N HIS A 105 -20.16 13.34 14.71
CA HIS A 105 -20.65 12.03 14.27
C HIS A 105 -20.69 10.96 15.38
N PHE A 106 -20.24 11.31 16.57
CA PHE A 106 -20.24 10.42 17.74
C PHE A 106 -21.14 10.99 18.85
N PRO A 107 -21.64 10.14 19.75
CA PRO A 107 -22.36 10.65 20.93
C PRO A 107 -21.48 11.62 21.72
N LYS A 108 -22.10 12.68 22.21
CA LYS A 108 -21.38 13.67 23.03
C LYS A 108 -20.76 12.98 24.25
N ASP A 109 -19.49 13.27 24.53
CA ASP A 109 -18.75 12.76 25.68
C ASP A 109 -18.68 11.20 25.75
N ASP A 110 -18.78 10.50 24.62
CA ASP A 110 -18.65 9.03 24.59
C ASP A 110 -17.22 8.61 25.03
N PRO A 111 -17.08 7.88 26.15
CA PRO A 111 -15.77 7.49 26.67
C PRO A 111 -15.00 6.56 25.75
N ARG A 112 -15.63 6.00 24.70
CA ARG A 112 -15.00 5.16 23.69
C ARG A 112 -14.33 5.96 22.57
N VAL A 113 -14.52 7.28 22.52
CA VAL A 113 -13.96 8.15 21.50
C VAL A 113 -12.85 9.00 22.10
N HIS A 114 -11.71 9.05 21.45
CA HIS A 114 -10.59 9.90 21.86
C HIS A 114 -9.92 10.51 20.62
N ALA A 115 -9.52 11.77 20.71
CA ALA A 115 -8.86 12.47 19.61
C ALA A 115 -7.45 12.89 20.04
N ILE A 116 -6.46 12.60 19.20
CA ILE A 116 -5.05 12.94 19.44
C ILE A 116 -4.51 13.71 18.22
N ARG A 117 -3.96 14.91 18.47
CA ARG A 117 -3.25 15.63 17.41
C ARG A 117 -1.94 14.94 17.12
N HIS A 118 -1.78 14.46 15.87
CA HIS A 118 -0.62 13.68 15.48
C HIS A 118 -0.24 13.99 14.01
N ASP A 119 0.96 14.51 13.83
CA ASP A 119 1.62 14.55 12.52
C ASP A 119 2.36 13.22 12.31
N VAL A 120 1.94 12.44 11.31
CA VAL A 120 2.56 11.15 11.02
C VAL A 120 4.00 11.24 10.51
N MET A 121 4.47 12.43 10.12
CA MET A 121 5.86 12.68 9.76
C MET A 121 6.76 12.88 11.00
N ASP A 122 6.19 13.23 12.16
CA ASP A 122 6.94 13.36 13.41
C ASP A 122 7.15 11.98 14.04
N ARG A 123 8.34 11.43 13.87
CA ARG A 123 8.72 10.12 14.42
C ARG A 123 8.49 10.01 15.93
N ASP A 124 8.85 11.06 16.67
CA ASP A 124 8.77 11.01 18.13
C ASP A 124 7.32 11.14 18.63
N ALA A 125 6.44 11.73 17.82
CA ALA A 125 5.02 11.81 18.13
C ALA A 125 4.35 10.42 18.15
N TRP A 126 4.86 9.44 17.41
CA TRP A 126 4.31 8.09 17.41
C TRP A 126 4.43 7.40 18.76
N GLU A 127 5.59 7.48 19.41
CA GLU A 127 5.79 6.91 20.74
C GLU A 127 4.91 7.61 21.78
N ARG A 128 4.89 8.96 21.78
CA ARG A 128 4.00 9.73 22.68
C ARG A 128 2.54 9.37 22.50
N THR A 129 2.09 9.20 21.27
CA THR A 129 0.71 8.80 20.95
C THR A 129 0.41 7.38 21.45
N ALA A 130 1.32 6.45 21.25
CA ALA A 130 1.16 5.09 21.71
C ALA A 130 1.04 5.03 23.25
N ASP A 131 1.89 5.74 23.97
CA ASP A 131 1.88 5.83 25.43
C ASP A 131 0.57 6.45 25.95
N GLU A 132 0.07 7.50 25.29
CA GLU A 132 -1.22 8.11 25.65
C GLU A 132 -2.39 7.14 25.45
N ILE A 133 -2.40 6.38 24.34
CA ILE A 133 -3.43 5.37 24.09
C ILE A 133 -3.36 4.23 25.10
N GLU A 134 -2.17 3.75 25.41
CA GLU A 134 -1.97 2.70 26.40
C GLU A 134 -2.43 3.13 27.79
N LYS A 135 -2.10 4.34 28.20
CA LYS A 135 -2.56 4.91 29.48
C LYS A 135 -4.09 5.02 29.56
N LYS A 136 -4.75 5.38 28.42
CA LYS A 136 -6.20 5.59 28.40
C LYS A 136 -7.01 4.32 28.21
N PHE A 137 -6.55 3.42 27.33
CA PHE A 137 -7.33 2.26 26.88
C PHE A 137 -6.65 0.92 27.07
N GLY A 138 -5.39 0.88 27.54
CA GLY A 138 -4.64 -0.33 27.80
C GLY A 138 -3.89 -0.90 26.58
N GLY A 139 -3.94 -0.24 25.43
CA GLY A 139 -3.22 -0.65 24.22
C GLY A 139 -4.03 -0.53 22.96
N VAL A 140 -3.42 -0.84 21.81
CA VAL A 140 -4.04 -0.80 20.48
C VAL A 140 -4.17 -2.22 19.95
N HIS A 141 -5.37 -2.60 19.50
CA HIS A 141 -5.66 -3.87 18.85
C HIS A 141 -5.69 -3.73 17.33
N VAL A 142 -6.16 -2.59 16.82
CA VAL A 142 -6.20 -2.31 15.38
C VAL A 142 -5.49 -0.99 15.10
N LEU A 143 -4.40 -1.04 14.35
CA LEU A 143 -3.75 0.14 13.80
C LEU A 143 -4.24 0.35 12.37
N VAL A 144 -4.76 1.54 12.06
CA VAL A 144 -5.10 1.94 10.70
C VAL A 144 -4.20 3.10 10.29
N ASN A 145 -3.16 2.81 9.54
CA ASN A 145 -2.32 3.79 8.86
C ASN A 145 -3.10 4.34 7.66
N ASN A 146 -3.92 5.36 7.91
CA ASN A 146 -4.81 5.92 6.89
C ASN A 146 -4.42 7.35 6.49
N ALA A 147 -3.73 8.11 7.31
CA ALA A 147 -3.26 9.45 6.94
C ALA A 147 -2.55 9.43 5.59
N GLY A 148 -2.89 10.35 4.72
CA GLY A 148 -2.34 10.42 3.38
C GLY A 148 -2.58 11.76 2.71
N VAL A 149 -1.69 12.11 1.80
CA VAL A 149 -1.78 13.32 0.98
C VAL A 149 -1.83 12.97 -0.50
N GLY A 150 -2.72 13.65 -1.24
CA GLY A 150 -2.82 13.55 -2.69
C GLY A 150 -1.87 14.54 -3.34
N LEU A 151 -0.77 14.05 -3.88
CA LEU A 151 0.24 14.89 -4.51
C LEU A 151 0.18 14.74 -6.03
N GLN A 152 -0.09 15.84 -6.72
CA GLN A 152 -0.10 15.93 -8.20
C GLN A 152 1.30 16.29 -8.72
N ALA A 153 2.31 15.43 -8.43
CA ALA A 153 3.68 15.64 -8.85
C ALA A 153 4.20 14.44 -9.64
N PRO A 154 4.57 14.64 -10.94
CA PRO A 154 5.19 13.59 -11.73
C PRO A 154 6.53 13.16 -11.13
N ALA A 155 6.85 11.85 -11.22
CA ALA A 155 8.12 11.33 -10.71
C ALA A 155 9.36 11.93 -11.43
N SER A 156 9.18 12.34 -12.70
CA SER A 156 10.26 12.89 -13.53
C SER A 156 10.58 14.36 -13.27
N THR A 157 9.64 15.13 -12.69
CA THR A 157 9.77 16.60 -12.56
C THR A 157 9.36 17.13 -11.19
N GLY A 158 8.90 16.26 -10.30
CA GLY A 158 8.60 16.63 -8.92
C GLY A 158 9.86 17.07 -8.19
N THR A 159 9.74 18.10 -7.34
CA THR A 159 10.87 18.62 -6.56
C THR A 159 11.26 17.65 -5.44
N LEU A 160 12.47 17.80 -4.89
CA LEU A 160 12.86 17.00 -3.72
C LEU A 160 11.95 17.27 -2.51
N LYS A 161 11.42 18.49 -2.36
CA LYS A 161 10.41 18.82 -1.34
C LYS A 161 9.09 18.05 -1.56
N ASP A 162 8.69 17.83 -2.81
CA ASP A 162 7.53 16.99 -3.14
C ASP A 162 7.76 15.52 -2.75
N TRP A 163 8.97 15.00 -3.05
CA TRP A 163 9.36 13.66 -2.65
C TRP A 163 9.40 13.50 -1.13
N GLU A 164 10.02 14.44 -0.43
CA GLU A 164 10.12 14.41 1.04
C GLU A 164 8.73 14.43 1.69
N TRP A 165 7.86 15.33 1.27
CA TRP A 165 6.51 15.40 1.82
C TRP A 165 5.65 14.18 1.42
N GLY A 166 5.65 13.84 0.13
CA GLY A 166 4.84 12.73 -0.39
C GLY A 166 5.20 11.39 0.21
N LEU A 167 6.50 11.07 0.31
CA LEU A 167 6.97 9.85 0.96
C LEU A 167 6.86 9.96 2.49
N GLY A 168 7.12 11.13 3.07
CA GLY A 168 7.01 11.38 4.50
C GLY A 168 5.66 10.98 5.06
N VAL A 169 4.58 11.44 4.43
CA VAL A 169 3.22 11.12 4.87
C VAL A 169 2.77 9.73 4.42
N ASN A 170 2.90 9.41 3.12
CA ASN A 170 2.25 8.22 2.54
C ASN A 170 3.03 6.92 2.73
N LEU A 171 4.32 6.96 3.13
CA LEU A 171 5.16 5.79 3.32
C LEU A 171 5.85 5.79 4.68
N TRP A 172 6.61 6.84 5.04
CA TRP A 172 7.30 6.88 6.32
C TRP A 172 6.33 6.91 7.50
N GLY A 173 5.19 7.62 7.40
CA GLY A 173 4.14 7.55 8.41
C GLY A 173 3.71 6.12 8.72
N PRO A 174 3.25 5.32 7.74
CA PRO A 174 2.97 3.89 7.92
C PRO A 174 4.14 3.09 8.50
N ILE A 175 5.39 3.34 8.06
CA ILE A 175 6.59 2.66 8.58
C ILE A 175 6.77 2.97 10.07
N TYR A 176 6.66 4.23 10.49
CA TYR A 176 6.74 4.61 11.91
C TYR A 176 5.62 3.97 12.72
N GLY A 177 4.39 3.93 12.19
CA GLY A 177 3.27 3.23 12.83
C GLY A 177 3.56 1.74 13.06
N VAL A 178 4.08 1.05 12.05
CA VAL A 178 4.51 -0.35 12.18
C VAL A 178 5.63 -0.49 13.22
N HIS A 179 6.65 0.34 13.14
CA HIS A 179 7.79 0.31 14.07
C HIS A 179 7.36 0.51 15.53
N THR A 180 6.43 1.42 15.80
CA THR A 180 5.95 1.71 17.14
C THR A 180 4.98 0.64 17.67
N PHE A 181 4.04 0.17 16.85
CA PHE A 181 2.95 -0.67 17.34
C PHE A 181 3.20 -2.17 17.24
N VAL A 182 4.00 -2.68 16.29
CA VAL A 182 4.26 -4.13 16.18
C VAL A 182 4.87 -4.70 17.45
N PRO A 183 5.92 -4.12 18.05
CA PRO A 183 6.48 -4.64 19.31
C PRO A 183 5.46 -4.65 20.45
N ARG A 184 4.64 -3.60 20.57
CA ARG A 184 3.61 -3.45 21.60
C ARG A 184 2.48 -4.49 21.43
N MET A 185 2.04 -4.71 20.19
CA MET A 185 1.04 -5.72 19.83
C MET A 185 1.55 -7.15 20.09
N LEU A 186 2.80 -7.45 19.74
CA LEU A 186 3.42 -8.75 20.04
C LEU A 186 3.52 -8.99 21.56
N ALA A 187 3.95 -7.98 22.31
CA ALA A 187 4.08 -8.06 23.76
C ALA A 187 2.73 -8.27 24.46
N SER A 188 1.64 -7.70 23.95
CA SER A 188 0.30 -7.85 24.50
C SER A 188 -0.24 -9.28 24.42
N LYS A 189 0.22 -10.07 23.45
CA LYS A 189 -0.27 -11.42 23.09
C LYS A 189 -1.77 -11.48 22.77
N GLN A 190 -2.44 -10.35 22.68
CA GLN A 190 -3.83 -10.25 22.25
C GLN A 190 -3.91 -10.22 20.73
N GLY A 191 -5.00 -10.76 20.15
CA GLY A 191 -5.24 -10.65 18.71
C GLY A 191 -5.21 -9.19 18.27
N ALA A 192 -4.40 -8.89 17.25
CA ALA A 192 -4.20 -7.56 16.70
C ALA A 192 -4.24 -7.56 15.17
N HIS A 193 -4.42 -6.39 14.58
CA HIS A 193 -4.45 -6.23 13.13
C HIS A 193 -3.89 -4.87 12.69
N ILE A 194 -3.12 -4.86 11.61
CA ILE A 194 -2.59 -3.64 11.00
C ILE A 194 -3.19 -3.48 9.61
N VAL A 195 -3.83 -2.35 9.36
CA VAL A 195 -4.32 -1.94 8.05
C VAL A 195 -3.52 -0.74 7.56
N THR A 196 -3.06 -0.76 6.33
CA THR A 196 -2.51 0.43 5.68
C THR A 196 -3.37 0.80 4.47
N THR A 197 -3.90 2.03 4.49
CA THR A 197 -4.64 2.61 3.36
C THR A 197 -3.66 2.93 2.24
N THR A 198 -3.68 2.09 1.22
CA THR A 198 -2.90 2.25 0.00
C THR A 198 -3.71 3.00 -1.07
N SER A 199 -3.81 2.53 -2.27
CA SER A 199 -4.60 3.09 -3.36
C SER A 199 -4.62 2.14 -4.54
N THR A 200 -5.55 2.31 -5.47
CA THR A 200 -5.42 1.72 -6.82
C THR A 200 -4.10 2.12 -7.50
N SER A 201 -3.54 3.30 -7.17
CA SER A 201 -2.18 3.68 -7.60
C SER A 201 -1.08 2.78 -7.02
N GLY A 202 -1.36 2.02 -5.96
CA GLY A 202 -0.44 1.03 -5.40
C GLY A 202 -0.37 -0.27 -6.21
N ILE A 203 -1.35 -0.52 -7.05
CA ILE A 203 -1.41 -1.70 -7.93
C ILE A 203 -1.34 -1.36 -9.42
N LEU A 204 -1.70 -0.13 -9.79
CA LEU A 204 -1.64 0.38 -11.17
C LEU A 204 -1.06 1.80 -11.20
N PRO A 205 0.05 2.05 -11.91
CA PRO A 205 0.57 3.39 -12.11
C PRO A 205 -0.43 4.29 -12.84
N GLY A 206 -0.67 5.50 -12.29
CA GLY A 206 -1.50 6.52 -12.91
C GLY A 206 -0.68 7.70 -13.45
N SER A 207 -1.12 8.32 -14.54
CA SER A 207 -0.45 9.50 -15.10
C SER A 207 -0.62 10.72 -14.17
N GLY A 208 0.46 11.46 -13.94
CA GLY A 208 0.45 12.72 -13.17
C GLY A 208 0.58 12.58 -11.66
N ALA A 209 0.50 11.37 -11.12
CA ALA A 209 0.63 11.08 -9.68
C ALA A 209 1.88 10.26 -9.36
N GLY A 210 3.01 10.56 -10.02
CA GLY A 210 4.20 9.71 -9.98
C GLY A 210 4.75 9.45 -8.58
N ILE A 211 4.96 10.49 -7.77
CA ILE A 211 5.47 10.38 -6.39
C ILE A 211 4.45 9.63 -5.52
N TYR A 212 3.18 9.97 -5.63
CA TYR A 212 2.10 9.28 -4.91
C TYR A 212 2.05 7.78 -5.27
N THR A 213 2.16 7.46 -6.58
CA THR A 213 2.21 6.09 -7.06
C THR A 213 3.35 5.30 -6.44
N VAL A 214 4.57 5.86 -6.42
CA VAL A 214 5.74 5.22 -5.80
C VAL A 214 5.49 4.93 -4.32
N ALA A 215 4.97 5.92 -3.57
CA ALA A 215 4.65 5.73 -2.16
C ALA A 215 3.62 4.62 -1.94
N LYS A 216 2.55 4.58 -2.76
CA LYS A 216 1.48 3.60 -2.59
C LYS A 216 1.85 2.19 -3.05
N ILE A 217 2.71 2.04 -4.07
CA ILE A 217 3.31 0.73 -4.42
C ILE A 217 4.18 0.22 -3.27
N ALA A 218 5.04 1.08 -2.71
CA ALA A 218 5.88 0.71 -1.57
C ALA A 218 5.04 0.33 -0.33
N ALA A 219 3.93 1.03 -0.08
CA ALA A 219 3.02 0.71 1.02
C ALA A 219 2.29 -0.64 0.83
N VAL A 220 1.97 -1.05 -0.41
CA VAL A 220 1.47 -2.41 -0.69
C VAL A 220 2.55 -3.43 -0.35
N GLY A 221 3.79 -3.25 -0.85
CA GLY A 221 4.91 -4.14 -0.57
C GLY A 221 5.22 -4.25 0.94
N LEU A 222 5.10 -3.16 1.69
CA LEU A 222 5.23 -3.18 3.16
C LEU A 222 4.21 -4.14 3.79
N MET A 223 2.95 -4.11 3.35
CA MET A 223 1.92 -4.97 3.92
C MET A 223 2.06 -6.44 3.51
N GLU A 224 2.56 -6.71 2.31
CA GLU A 224 2.90 -8.05 1.84
C GLU A 224 4.04 -8.65 2.67
N GLU A 225 5.11 -7.88 2.90
CA GLU A 225 6.23 -8.33 3.73
C GLU A 225 5.82 -8.55 5.18
N LEU A 226 5.05 -7.64 5.78
CA LEU A 226 4.51 -7.83 7.12
C LEU A 226 3.63 -9.07 7.23
N ARG A 227 2.81 -9.41 6.21
CA ARG A 227 2.05 -10.67 6.18
C ARG A 227 2.99 -11.87 6.21
N HIS A 228 4.10 -11.81 5.49
CA HIS A 228 5.07 -12.88 5.46
C HIS A 228 5.79 -13.04 6.80
N GLU A 229 6.25 -11.94 7.39
CA GLU A 229 6.98 -11.94 8.67
C GLU A 229 6.09 -12.34 9.86
N LEU A 230 4.87 -11.82 9.91
CA LEU A 230 3.97 -11.95 11.07
C LEU A 230 3.01 -13.16 10.99
N ARG A 231 3.13 -14.02 9.98
CA ARG A 231 2.19 -15.13 9.71
C ARG A 231 1.99 -16.11 10.88
N ASN A 232 2.97 -16.20 11.78
CA ASN A 232 2.92 -17.10 12.94
C ASN A 232 2.77 -16.33 14.27
N THR A 233 2.24 -15.13 14.21
CA THR A 233 2.06 -14.26 15.37
C THR A 233 0.58 -13.97 15.63
N ASN A 234 0.31 -13.17 16.64
CA ASN A 234 -1.03 -12.66 16.97
C ASN A 234 -1.44 -11.43 16.14
N ILE A 235 -0.73 -11.08 15.06
CA ILE A 235 -0.98 -9.88 14.28
C ILE A 235 -1.38 -10.24 12.86
N GLY A 236 -2.59 -9.88 12.44
CA GLY A 236 -3.04 -9.88 11.05
C GLY A 236 -2.65 -8.60 10.31
N THR A 237 -2.59 -8.64 9.00
CA THR A 237 -2.21 -7.47 8.19
C THR A 237 -3.07 -7.33 6.94
N SER A 238 -3.41 -6.11 6.55
CA SER A 238 -4.19 -5.84 5.33
C SER A 238 -3.68 -4.60 4.58
N ALA A 239 -3.51 -4.73 3.29
CA ALA A 239 -3.40 -3.60 2.37
C ALA A 239 -4.82 -3.20 1.93
N PHE A 240 -5.33 -2.07 2.43
CA PHE A 240 -6.59 -1.53 1.96
C PHE A 240 -6.35 -0.69 0.70
N ILE A 241 -7.01 -1.05 -0.40
CA ILE A 241 -6.85 -0.49 -1.73
C ILE A 241 -8.16 0.20 -2.14
N PRO A 242 -8.41 1.41 -1.63
CA PRO A 242 -9.56 2.19 -2.07
C PRO A 242 -9.37 2.64 -3.51
N GLY A 243 -10.47 2.71 -4.23
CA GLY A 243 -10.54 3.39 -5.50
C GLY A 243 -10.90 4.87 -5.33
N LEU A 244 -11.60 5.42 -6.32
CA LEU A 244 -12.09 6.78 -6.23
C LEU A 244 -13.14 6.87 -5.11
N THR A 245 -12.84 7.62 -4.06
CA THR A 245 -13.69 7.79 -2.88
C THR A 245 -13.84 9.29 -2.59
N THR A 246 -15.01 9.72 -2.19
CA THR A 246 -15.29 11.13 -1.84
C THR A 246 -14.50 11.51 -0.59
N THR A 247 -13.44 12.30 -0.74
CA THR A 247 -12.55 12.70 0.36
C THR A 247 -12.00 14.11 0.13
N ASN A 248 -11.36 14.66 1.15
CA ASN A 248 -10.66 15.94 1.09
C ASN A 248 -9.20 15.82 0.58
N ILE A 249 -8.81 14.65 0.05
CA ILE A 249 -7.42 14.40 -0.37
C ILE A 249 -6.91 15.38 -1.44
N GLY A 250 -7.81 15.94 -2.26
CA GLY A 250 -7.47 16.98 -3.23
C GLY A 250 -7.07 18.33 -2.60
N GLN A 251 -7.31 18.51 -1.31
CA GLN A 251 -6.98 19.74 -0.55
C GLN A 251 -5.70 19.58 0.27
N SER A 252 -4.93 18.53 0.05
CA SER A 252 -3.75 18.17 0.86
C SER A 252 -2.70 19.27 0.95
N GLU A 253 -2.54 20.11 -0.10
CA GLU A 253 -1.56 21.22 -0.09
C GLU A 253 -1.78 22.20 1.07
N SER A 254 -2.99 22.33 1.60
CA SER A 254 -3.26 23.18 2.78
C SER A 254 -2.60 22.67 4.07
N TYR A 255 -2.18 21.40 4.10
CA TYR A 255 -1.49 20.78 5.23
C TYR A 255 0.01 20.62 5.02
N ARG A 256 0.51 21.08 3.85
CA ARG A 256 1.93 20.99 3.55
C ARG A 256 2.75 21.88 4.50
N PRO A 257 3.77 21.32 5.20
CA PRO A 257 4.63 22.13 6.05
C PRO A 257 5.29 23.26 5.29
N GLU A 258 5.44 24.43 5.92
CA GLU A 258 6.02 25.63 5.28
C GLU A 258 7.43 25.36 4.73
N SER A 259 8.24 24.59 5.48
CA SER A 259 9.59 24.19 5.08
C SER A 259 9.64 23.36 3.79
N LEU A 260 8.55 22.65 3.48
CA LEU A 260 8.44 21.77 2.31
C LEU A 260 7.65 22.38 1.16
N LYS A 261 7.16 23.61 1.30
CA LYS A 261 6.51 24.31 0.18
C LYS A 261 7.49 24.60 -0.94
N ASN A 262 7.01 24.47 -2.17
CA ASN A 262 7.75 24.83 -3.36
C ASN A 262 7.78 26.37 -3.52
N ASP A 263 8.85 26.87 -4.12
CA ASP A 263 8.94 28.28 -4.50
C ASP A 263 8.09 28.48 -5.78
N GLY A 264 6.89 29.02 -5.64
CA GLY A 264 5.96 29.27 -6.75
C GLY A 264 4.64 28.47 -6.63
N PRO A 265 3.67 28.73 -7.53
CA PRO A 265 2.38 28.06 -7.49
C PRO A 265 2.52 26.54 -7.71
N PRO A 266 1.68 25.72 -7.07
CA PRO A 266 1.66 24.27 -7.29
C PRO A 266 1.55 23.92 -8.77
N ALA A 267 2.22 22.88 -9.21
CA ALA A 267 2.13 22.43 -10.57
C ALA A 267 0.66 22.15 -10.96
N GLY A 268 0.13 22.91 -11.90
CA GLY A 268 -1.26 22.82 -12.35
C GLY A 268 -2.25 23.80 -11.71
N ALA A 269 -1.81 24.70 -10.82
CA ALA A 269 -2.65 25.80 -10.31
C ALA A 269 -2.88 26.88 -11.40
N PRO A 270 -3.99 27.65 -11.33
CA PRO A 270 -4.17 28.81 -12.20
C PRO A 270 -3.00 29.79 -12.00
N GLY A 271 -2.24 30.11 -13.08
CA GLY A 271 -1.04 30.94 -13.03
C GLY A 271 0.28 30.19 -12.91
N ALA A 272 0.27 28.88 -12.77
CA ALA A 272 1.46 28.07 -12.95
C ALA A 272 2.01 28.22 -14.38
N PRO A 273 3.34 28.28 -14.58
CA PRO A 273 3.88 28.29 -15.93
C PRO A 273 3.35 27.08 -16.69
N PRO A 274 2.99 27.23 -17.99
CA PRO A 274 2.48 26.12 -18.78
C PRO A 274 3.48 24.97 -18.65
N ARG A 275 2.97 23.75 -18.37
CA ARG A 275 3.81 22.56 -18.49
C ARG A 275 4.61 22.67 -19.77
N PRO A 276 5.94 22.40 -19.76
CA PRO A 276 6.66 22.27 -21.00
C PRO A 276 5.81 21.36 -21.89
N ALA A 277 5.40 21.87 -23.03
CA ALA A 277 4.61 21.08 -23.97
C ALA A 277 5.34 19.75 -24.14
N PRO A 278 4.65 18.58 -24.06
CA PRO A 278 5.31 17.30 -24.29
C PRO A 278 6.03 17.46 -25.62
N GLY A 279 7.36 17.41 -25.60
CA GLY A 279 8.35 17.70 -26.62
C GLY A 279 7.80 18.39 -27.84
N ALA A 280 8.10 19.66 -28.01
CA ALA A 280 7.97 20.30 -29.31
C ALA A 280 8.82 19.49 -30.31
N GLY A 281 8.22 18.58 -31.07
CA GLY A 281 8.95 17.87 -32.09
C GLY A 281 8.48 16.47 -32.51
N GLY A 282 7.52 15.84 -31.83
CA GLY A 282 7.02 14.55 -32.28
C GLY A 282 5.52 14.60 -32.62
N PRO A 283 5.04 13.96 -33.69
CA PRO A 283 3.62 13.77 -33.90
C PRO A 283 3.07 13.07 -32.65
N ARG A 284 1.98 13.61 -32.08
CA ARG A 284 1.26 12.91 -31.01
C ARG A 284 1.03 11.47 -31.45
N PRO A 285 1.42 10.45 -30.66
CA PRO A 285 1.02 9.10 -31.00
C PRO A 285 -0.49 9.12 -31.21
N PRO A 286 -1.01 8.46 -32.26
CA PRO A 286 -2.44 8.44 -32.52
C PRO A 286 -3.15 8.05 -31.24
N ARG A 287 -4.21 8.76 -30.84
CA ARG A 287 -5.06 8.35 -29.73
C ARG A 287 -5.40 6.89 -30.01
N ARG A 288 -4.97 6.00 -29.14
CA ARG A 288 -5.40 4.60 -29.23
C ARG A 288 -6.91 4.63 -29.35
N PRO A 289 -7.49 3.92 -30.34
CA PRO A 289 -8.94 3.78 -30.38
C PRO A 289 -9.43 3.28 -29.02
N PRO A 290 -10.61 3.72 -28.57
CA PRO A 290 -11.20 3.16 -27.37
C PRO A 290 -11.15 1.64 -27.50
N ILE A 291 -10.70 0.93 -26.46
CA ILE A 291 -10.78 -0.52 -26.44
C ILE A 291 -12.26 -0.84 -26.57
N GLU A 292 -12.66 -1.49 -27.67
CA GLU A 292 -14.03 -1.86 -27.95
C GLU A 292 -14.52 -2.74 -26.80
N GLY A 293 -15.60 -2.35 -26.13
CA GLY A 293 -16.08 -3.02 -24.90
C GLY A 293 -15.58 -2.45 -23.57
N ALA A 294 -14.62 -1.54 -23.54
CA ALA A 294 -14.36 -0.75 -22.36
C ALA A 294 -15.47 0.30 -22.24
N SER A 295 -16.51 0.00 -21.46
CA SER A 295 -17.36 1.08 -20.93
C SER A 295 -16.45 2.15 -20.37
N PRO A 296 -16.66 3.44 -20.68
CA PRO A 296 -16.03 4.47 -19.90
C PRO A 296 -16.47 4.23 -18.47
N ILE A 297 -15.56 3.69 -17.66
CA ILE A 297 -15.80 3.55 -16.24
C ILE A 297 -15.87 4.98 -15.76
N ALA A 298 -17.08 5.53 -15.74
CA ALA A 298 -17.40 6.66 -14.91
C ALA A 298 -17.31 6.13 -13.48
N ALA A 299 -16.09 6.01 -12.97
CA ALA A 299 -15.86 5.61 -11.60
C ALA A 299 -16.58 6.65 -10.74
N ARG A 300 -17.77 6.30 -10.27
CA ARG A 300 -18.47 7.16 -9.32
C ARG A 300 -17.68 7.11 -8.02
N PRO A 301 -17.38 8.28 -7.42
CA PRO A 301 -16.76 8.29 -6.11
C PRO A 301 -17.60 7.49 -5.12
N GLN A 302 -16.97 6.54 -4.43
CA GLN A 302 -17.62 5.75 -3.39
C GLN A 302 -17.78 6.59 -2.11
N ASP A 303 -18.78 6.26 -1.32
CA ASP A 303 -18.95 6.84 0.01
C ASP A 303 -17.87 6.29 0.96
N PRO A 304 -17.15 7.15 1.70
CA PRO A 304 -16.16 6.74 2.69
C PRO A 304 -16.68 5.75 3.74
N TYR A 305 -17.93 5.86 4.13
CA TYR A 305 -18.55 4.98 5.11
C TYR A 305 -18.80 3.57 4.52
N VAL A 306 -19.18 3.50 3.25
CA VAL A 306 -19.37 2.21 2.56
C VAL A 306 -18.04 1.46 2.45
N VAL A 307 -16.98 2.14 1.98
CA VAL A 307 -15.66 1.49 1.86
C VAL A 307 -15.06 1.10 3.22
N ALA A 308 -15.42 1.81 4.28
CA ALA A 308 -14.99 1.48 5.65
C ALA A 308 -15.54 0.14 6.15
N ARG A 309 -16.73 -0.29 5.71
CA ARG A 309 -17.28 -1.62 6.04
C ARG A 309 -16.42 -2.73 5.45
N LEU A 310 -15.86 -2.52 4.25
CA LEU A 310 -14.93 -3.46 3.65
C LEU A 310 -13.68 -3.64 4.52
N VAL A 311 -13.22 -2.56 5.16
CA VAL A 311 -12.06 -2.61 6.08
C VAL A 311 -12.38 -3.46 7.30
N LEU A 312 -13.54 -3.26 7.91
CA LEU A 312 -13.97 -4.07 9.05
C LEU A 312 -14.10 -5.56 8.70
N ASP A 313 -14.77 -5.85 7.57
CA ASP A 313 -14.89 -7.22 7.07
C ASP A 313 -13.53 -7.86 6.79
N GLY A 314 -12.62 -7.14 6.13
CA GLY A 314 -11.28 -7.61 5.85
C GLY A 314 -10.46 -7.93 7.10
N ILE A 315 -10.61 -7.14 8.18
CA ILE A 315 -9.98 -7.42 9.48
C ILE A 315 -10.53 -8.72 10.08
N LEU A 316 -11.86 -8.86 10.13
CA LEU A 316 -12.53 -10.03 10.70
C LEU A 316 -12.23 -11.34 9.94
N ASN A 317 -11.82 -11.23 8.69
CA ASN A 317 -11.42 -12.37 7.86
C ASN A 317 -9.91 -12.49 7.67
N ASN A 318 -9.12 -11.53 8.14
CA ASN A 318 -7.69 -11.44 7.88
C ASN A 318 -7.32 -11.43 6.39
N ASP A 319 -8.07 -10.69 5.57
CA ASP A 319 -7.78 -10.51 4.15
C ASP A 319 -6.48 -9.73 3.94
N LEU A 320 -5.56 -10.22 3.12
CA LEU A 320 -4.34 -9.48 2.79
C LEU A 320 -4.65 -8.25 1.92
N TYR A 321 -5.52 -8.40 0.94
CA TYR A 321 -5.93 -7.30 0.06
C TYR A 321 -7.41 -6.99 0.22
N ILE A 322 -7.72 -5.76 0.62
CA ILE A 322 -9.09 -5.23 0.69
C ILE A 322 -9.25 -4.27 -0.48
N VAL A 323 -9.81 -4.75 -1.60
CA VAL A 323 -9.97 -3.98 -2.83
C VAL A 323 -11.39 -3.48 -2.97
N ALA A 324 -11.58 -2.16 -2.95
CA ALA A 324 -12.92 -1.56 -2.97
C ALA A 324 -13.55 -1.44 -4.36
N GLN A 325 -12.76 -1.52 -5.42
CA GLN A 325 -13.26 -1.38 -6.81
C GLN A 325 -12.73 -2.50 -7.69
N PRO A 326 -13.56 -3.52 -8.00
CA PRO A 326 -13.17 -4.68 -8.80
C PRO A 326 -12.91 -4.35 -10.29
N GLU A 327 -13.33 -3.19 -10.76
CA GLU A 327 -13.17 -2.74 -12.15
C GLU A 327 -11.69 -2.58 -12.55
N TYR A 328 -10.79 -2.40 -11.59
CA TYR A 328 -9.35 -2.33 -11.85
C TYR A 328 -8.71 -3.67 -12.23
N ARG A 329 -9.48 -4.78 -12.15
CA ARG A 329 -9.00 -6.14 -12.43
C ARG A 329 -8.29 -6.24 -13.78
N VAL A 330 -8.88 -5.70 -14.85
CA VAL A 330 -8.32 -5.77 -16.22
C VAL A 330 -6.92 -5.16 -16.28
N GLY A 331 -6.71 -4.01 -15.63
CA GLY A 331 -5.41 -3.35 -15.60
C GLY A 331 -4.38 -4.13 -14.80
N VAL A 332 -4.79 -4.74 -13.67
CA VAL A 332 -3.91 -5.57 -12.84
C VAL A 332 -3.49 -6.83 -13.59
N GLU A 333 -4.43 -7.50 -14.26
CA GLU A 333 -4.14 -8.66 -15.12
C GLU A 333 -3.13 -8.29 -16.23
N ALA A 334 -3.33 -7.16 -16.91
CA ALA A 334 -2.41 -6.68 -17.95
C ALA A 334 -1.00 -6.41 -17.38
N ARG A 335 -0.89 -5.79 -16.19
CA ARG A 335 0.38 -5.56 -15.51
C ARG A 335 1.09 -6.87 -15.15
N CYS A 336 0.36 -7.81 -14.56
CA CYS A 336 0.92 -9.12 -14.20
C CYS A 336 1.37 -9.89 -15.44
N ASN A 337 0.56 -9.92 -16.49
CA ASN A 337 0.91 -10.60 -17.74
C ASN A 337 2.15 -9.97 -18.39
N ALA A 338 2.26 -8.63 -18.40
CA ALA A 338 3.46 -7.96 -18.92
C ALA A 338 4.74 -8.38 -18.16
N LEU A 339 4.66 -8.56 -16.85
CA LEU A 339 5.79 -9.08 -16.07
C LEU A 339 6.10 -10.53 -16.44
N LEU A 340 5.09 -11.38 -16.56
CA LEU A 340 5.27 -12.80 -16.92
C LEU A 340 5.87 -12.96 -18.32
N GLU A 341 5.35 -12.23 -19.31
CA GLU A 341 5.85 -12.23 -20.69
C GLU A 341 7.28 -11.65 -20.82
N SER A 342 7.70 -10.83 -19.85
CA SER A 342 9.06 -10.29 -19.79
C SER A 342 10.08 -11.27 -19.21
N MET A 343 9.63 -12.38 -18.63
CA MET A 343 10.51 -13.41 -18.10
C MET A 343 11.08 -14.24 -19.25
N VAL A 344 12.42 -14.35 -19.28
CA VAL A 344 13.10 -15.12 -20.34
C VAL A 344 12.73 -16.58 -20.23
N SER A 345 12.37 -17.20 -21.35
CA SER A 345 12.20 -18.65 -21.40
C SER A 345 13.58 -19.31 -21.29
N TYR A 346 13.79 -20.11 -20.26
CA TYR A 346 15.00 -20.93 -20.09
C TYR A 346 14.61 -22.31 -19.59
N LYS A 347 15.50 -23.28 -19.81
CA LYS A 347 15.28 -24.62 -19.26
C LYS A 347 15.29 -24.52 -17.72
N PRO A 348 14.20 -24.94 -17.05
CA PRO A 348 14.14 -24.89 -15.60
C PRO A 348 15.33 -25.59 -14.95
N LEU A 349 15.92 -24.97 -13.95
CA LEU A 349 16.93 -25.61 -13.13
C LEU A 349 16.32 -26.82 -12.40
N PRO A 350 17.07 -27.90 -12.16
CA PRO A 350 16.61 -29.01 -11.33
C PRO A 350 16.10 -28.52 -9.97
N ALA A 351 15.01 -29.09 -9.47
CA ALA A 351 14.33 -28.64 -8.25
C ALA A 351 15.27 -28.60 -7.02
N GLU A 352 16.26 -29.47 -6.95
CA GLU A 352 17.27 -29.54 -5.91
C GLU A 352 18.23 -28.35 -5.89
N ILE A 353 18.34 -27.60 -7.00
CA ILE A 353 19.16 -26.39 -7.09
C ILE A 353 18.38 -25.18 -6.54
N TYR A 354 17.05 -25.24 -6.46
CA TYR A 354 16.24 -24.19 -5.84
C TYR A 354 16.45 -24.20 -4.31
N ARG A 355 17.55 -23.60 -3.88
CA ARG A 355 17.86 -23.47 -2.45
C ARG A 355 16.91 -22.45 -1.81
N GLY A 356 16.01 -22.93 -0.96
CA GLY A 356 15.14 -22.10 -0.14
C GLY A 356 13.91 -21.52 -0.86
N ASN A 357 13.13 -20.78 -0.12
CA ASN A 357 11.84 -20.22 -0.55
C ASN A 357 11.95 -18.93 -1.37
N LEU A 358 13.14 -18.56 -1.88
CA LEU A 358 13.40 -17.33 -2.62
C LEU A 358 12.46 -17.11 -3.82
N TYR A 359 11.97 -18.21 -4.42
CA TYR A 359 11.12 -18.18 -5.61
C TYR A 359 9.66 -18.52 -5.32
N ARG A 360 9.32 -18.74 -4.04
CA ARG A 360 7.98 -19.13 -3.62
C ARG A 360 7.57 -18.34 -2.40
N THR A 361 6.77 -17.32 -2.62
CA THR A 361 6.18 -16.54 -1.55
C THR A 361 4.79 -17.09 -1.24
N PRO A 362 4.61 -17.89 -0.16
CA PRO A 362 3.38 -18.63 0.09
C PRO A 362 2.16 -17.73 0.30
N ILE A 363 2.36 -16.49 0.74
CA ILE A 363 1.26 -15.56 1.06
C ILE A 363 0.29 -15.35 -0.10
N TYR A 364 0.75 -15.33 -1.35
CA TYR A 364 -0.13 -15.13 -2.50
C TYR A 364 -1.04 -16.34 -2.76
N GLN A 365 -0.48 -17.55 -2.70
CA GLN A 365 -1.27 -18.78 -2.86
C GLN A 365 -2.21 -19.00 -1.69
N GLN A 366 -1.76 -18.68 -0.47
CA GLN A 366 -2.59 -18.70 0.73
C GLN A 366 -3.75 -17.70 0.61
N GLU A 367 -3.50 -16.47 0.14
CA GLU A 367 -4.55 -15.47 -0.07
C GLU A 367 -5.53 -15.91 -1.17
N ILE A 368 -5.04 -16.47 -2.29
CA ILE A 368 -5.91 -17.01 -3.35
C ILE A 368 -6.83 -18.10 -2.80
N ALA A 369 -6.29 -19.06 -2.04
CA ALA A 369 -7.06 -20.12 -1.44
C ALA A 369 -8.09 -19.59 -0.43
N HIS A 370 -7.65 -18.66 0.44
CA HIS A 370 -8.49 -17.98 1.40
C HIS A 370 -9.66 -17.24 0.73
N ARG A 371 -9.38 -16.43 -0.30
CA ARG A 371 -10.42 -15.68 -1.02
C ARG A 371 -11.40 -16.59 -1.73
N ARG A 372 -10.96 -17.68 -2.33
CA ARG A 372 -11.87 -18.68 -2.94
C ARG A 372 -12.79 -19.32 -1.92
N ALA A 373 -12.31 -19.62 -0.72
CA ALA A 373 -13.10 -20.19 0.36
C ALA A 373 -14.12 -19.18 0.94
N THR A 374 -13.80 -17.87 0.90
CA THR A 374 -14.61 -16.81 1.52
C THR A 374 -15.36 -15.92 0.52
N GLN A 375 -15.32 -16.24 -0.77
CA GLN A 375 -15.79 -15.39 -1.89
C GLN A 375 -17.31 -15.10 -1.91
N LYS A 376 -18.10 -15.84 -1.13
CA LYS A 376 -19.57 -15.69 -1.05
C LYS A 376 -20.01 -14.73 0.07
N ARG A 377 -19.11 -13.94 0.63
CA ARG A 377 -19.48 -12.99 1.68
C ARG A 377 -20.30 -11.85 1.07
N ASP A 378 -21.51 -11.69 1.58
CA ASP A 378 -22.35 -10.54 1.29
C ASP A 378 -22.02 -9.45 2.32
N ILE A 379 -21.38 -8.38 1.87
CA ILE A 379 -21.09 -7.23 2.71
C ILE A 379 -22.25 -6.27 2.55
N ALA A 380 -23.19 -6.32 3.48
CA ALA A 380 -24.42 -5.57 3.41
C ALA A 380 -24.20 -4.08 3.08
N GLY A 381 -24.77 -3.65 1.97
CA GLY A 381 -24.76 -2.25 1.53
C GLY A 381 -23.49 -1.79 0.80
N THR A 382 -22.68 -2.73 0.24
CA THR A 382 -21.58 -2.41 -0.69
C THR A 382 -21.98 -2.59 -2.14
#